data_b5241a8139972a89cce2fe162c9af869
#
_entry.id   b5241a8139972a89cce2fe162c9af869
#
_cell.length_a   1.000
_cell.length_b   1.000
_cell.length_c   1.000
_cell.angle_alpha   90.00
_cell.angle_beta   90.00
_cell.angle_gamma   90.00
#
_symmetry.space_group_name_H-M   'P 1'
#
loop_
_entity.id
_entity.type
_entity.pdbx_description
1 polymer ?
#
loop_
_entity_poly.entity_id
_entity_poly.type
_entity_poly.pdbx_seq_one_letter_code
_entity_poly.pdbx_strand_id
1 'polypeptide(L)'
;MCIYKLSSIAATSYLLSAPCLAAQAPNLGQVATPEEILSWDISISPEGSGLPPGSGTAKQGEVLYGAQCASCHGDKGTGNPQEPPSPVSAGPLARGQGSLAGNQPPMQTVGSYWPYATTLFDYIRRAMPWATPKSLTDDEVYSLTAYILHLNGIIGGTEIIDAQALPKVHMPNRDNFIRIYPSEP
;
A
#
# COMPACT_ATOMS: atom_id res chain seq x y z
N MET A 1 -72.96 49.91 -33.47
CA MET A 1 -71.79 50.18 -32.57
C MET A 1 -71.83 49.15 -31.49
N CYS A 2 -71.22 47.98 -31.72
CA CYS A 2 -71.19 46.84 -30.75
C CYS A 2 -69.85 46.83 -30.02
N ILE A 3 -69.92 46.95 -28.70
CA ILE A 3 -68.75 46.92 -27.81
C ILE A 3 -68.66 45.51 -27.27
N TYR A 4 -67.61 44.78 -27.67
CA TYR A 4 -67.30 43.46 -27.14
C TYR A 4 -66.48 43.62 -25.84
N LYS A 5 -67.02 43.14 -24.72
CA LYS A 5 -66.29 43.01 -23.47
C LYS A 5 -65.42 41.79 -23.53
N LEU A 6 -64.11 41.98 -23.51
CA LEU A 6 -63.13 40.89 -23.24
C LEU A 6 -63.11 40.57 -21.77
N SER A 7 -63.56 39.35 -21.45
CA SER A 7 -63.36 38.76 -20.11
C SER A 7 -62.06 38.05 -20.04
N SER A 8 -61.12 38.57 -19.28
CA SER A 8 -59.82 37.96 -19.00
C SER A 8 -60.01 36.79 -18.02
N ILE A 9 -59.79 35.55 -18.52
CA ILE A 9 -59.72 34.35 -17.68
C ILE A 9 -58.28 34.26 -17.17
N ALA A 10 -58.04 34.54 -15.89
CA ALA A 10 -56.79 34.29 -15.22
C ALA A 10 -56.68 32.78 -14.92
N ALA A 11 -55.90 32.08 -15.69
CA ALA A 11 -55.56 30.67 -15.39
C ALA A 11 -54.50 30.61 -14.29
N THR A 12 -54.92 30.28 -13.08
CA THR A 12 -54.03 30.06 -11.97
C THR A 12 -53.41 28.68 -12.06
N SER A 13 -52.15 28.62 -12.53
CA SER A 13 -51.38 27.39 -12.59
C SER A 13 -50.91 26.99 -11.15
N TYR A 14 -51.62 26.10 -10.53
CA TYR A 14 -51.13 25.41 -9.34
C TYR A 14 -50.04 24.44 -9.74
N LEU A 15 -48.77 24.84 -9.52
CA LEU A 15 -47.63 23.92 -9.52
C LEU A 15 -47.78 22.98 -8.33
N LEU A 16 -48.22 21.76 -8.57
CA LEU A 16 -48.14 20.67 -7.60
C LEU A 16 -46.65 20.31 -7.42
N SER A 17 -46.04 20.89 -6.42
CA SER A 17 -44.75 20.41 -5.89
C SER A 17 -45.01 19.07 -5.17
N ALA A 18 -44.88 17.97 -5.91
CA ALA A 18 -44.86 16.65 -5.31
C ALA A 18 -43.62 16.58 -4.37
N PRO A 19 -43.80 16.25 -3.08
CA PRO A 19 -42.65 16.00 -2.23
C PRO A 19 -41.89 14.82 -2.81
N CYS A 20 -40.63 15.04 -3.17
CA CYS A 20 -39.72 13.97 -3.53
C CYS A 20 -39.52 13.12 -2.26
N LEU A 21 -40.31 12.06 -2.13
CA LEU A 21 -40.09 11.05 -1.10
C LEU A 21 -38.70 10.48 -1.37
N ALA A 22 -37.69 10.95 -0.64
CA ALA A 22 -36.40 10.34 -0.63
C ALA A 22 -36.59 8.86 -0.31
N ALA A 23 -36.45 8.00 -1.31
CA ALA A 23 -36.49 6.58 -1.08
C ALA A 23 -35.39 6.26 -0.08
N GLN A 24 -35.78 5.79 1.11
CA GLN A 24 -34.82 5.30 2.09
C GLN A 24 -34.04 4.18 1.41
N ALA A 25 -32.71 4.30 1.39
CA ALA A 25 -31.86 3.25 0.88
C ALA A 25 -32.18 1.94 1.62
N PRO A 26 -32.37 0.82 0.90
CA PRO A 26 -32.61 -0.45 1.58
C PRO A 26 -31.44 -0.72 2.52
N ASN A 27 -31.72 -1.00 3.78
CA ASN A 27 -30.74 -1.43 4.77
C ASN A 27 -30.24 -2.83 4.38
N LEU A 28 -29.26 -2.87 3.46
CA LEU A 28 -28.62 -4.11 3.03
C LEU A 28 -27.36 -4.33 3.86
N GLY A 29 -27.17 -5.59 4.27
CA GLY A 29 -26.02 -5.99 5.07
C GLY A 29 -26.25 -5.83 6.58
N GLN A 30 -25.25 -6.26 7.33
CA GLN A 30 -25.17 -6.15 8.78
C GLN A 30 -23.87 -5.40 9.13
N VAL A 31 -23.87 -4.71 10.26
CA VAL A 31 -22.65 -4.12 10.80
C VAL A 31 -21.73 -5.26 11.22
N ALA A 32 -20.50 -5.28 10.70
CA ALA A 32 -19.51 -6.28 11.05
C ALA A 32 -19.15 -6.18 12.55
N THR A 33 -19.01 -7.33 13.20
CA THR A 33 -18.54 -7.38 14.58
C THR A 33 -17.05 -7.02 14.68
N PRO A 34 -16.56 -6.58 15.85
CA PRO A 34 -15.11 -6.34 16.03
C PRO A 34 -14.25 -7.57 15.69
N GLU A 35 -14.74 -8.79 15.99
CA GLU A 35 -14.04 -10.05 15.70
C GLU A 35 -13.95 -10.31 14.20
N GLU A 36 -15.02 -10.03 13.46
CA GLU A 36 -15.01 -10.12 11.99
C GLU A 36 -14.03 -9.10 11.39
N ILE A 37 -14.03 -7.86 11.90
CA ILE A 37 -13.10 -6.83 11.44
C ILE A 37 -11.66 -7.28 11.69
N LEU A 38 -11.32 -7.75 12.91
CA LEU A 38 -9.97 -8.21 13.26
C LEU A 38 -9.47 -9.35 12.38
N SER A 39 -10.37 -10.24 11.92
CA SER A 39 -9.98 -11.35 11.03
C SER A 39 -9.57 -10.89 9.63
N TRP A 40 -10.02 -9.73 9.19
CA TRP A 40 -9.76 -9.18 7.85
C TRP A 40 -8.77 -8.02 7.87
N ASP A 41 -8.70 -7.27 8.97
CA ASP A 41 -7.84 -6.12 9.11
C ASP A 41 -6.43 -6.54 9.47
N ILE A 42 -5.60 -6.68 8.44
CA ILE A 42 -4.16 -6.89 8.55
C ILE A 42 -3.38 -5.62 8.14
N SER A 43 -4.02 -4.46 8.22
CA SER A 43 -3.43 -3.18 7.81
C SER A 43 -2.29 -2.78 8.75
N ILE A 44 -1.20 -2.28 8.16
CA ILE A 44 -0.04 -1.79 8.90
C ILE A 44 0.17 -0.33 8.55
N SER A 45 0.14 0.53 9.57
CA SER A 45 0.39 1.96 9.38
C SER A 45 1.89 2.27 9.26
N PRO A 46 2.25 3.43 8.71
CA PRO A 46 3.64 3.89 8.68
C PRO A 46 4.30 3.91 10.07
N GLU A 47 3.53 4.18 11.12
CA GLU A 47 3.97 4.27 12.52
C GLU A 47 4.06 2.90 13.20
N GLY A 48 3.67 1.82 12.49
CA GLY A 48 3.77 0.44 12.96
C GLY A 48 2.53 -0.11 13.66
N SER A 49 1.42 0.63 13.68
CA SER A 49 0.15 0.06 14.16
C SER A 49 -0.25 -1.11 13.25
N GLY A 50 -0.63 -2.24 13.83
CA GLY A 50 -0.96 -3.46 13.12
C GLY A 50 0.21 -4.40 12.85
N LEU A 51 1.45 -4.03 13.19
CA LEU A 51 2.58 -4.97 13.13
C LEU A 51 2.37 -6.12 14.11
N PRO A 52 2.49 -7.37 13.66
CA PRO A 52 2.38 -8.53 14.52
C PRO A 52 3.61 -8.70 15.43
N PRO A 53 3.50 -9.46 16.52
CA PRO A 53 4.67 -9.92 17.28
C PRO A 53 5.60 -10.74 16.38
N GLY A 54 6.91 -10.58 16.58
CA GLY A 54 7.93 -11.32 15.85
C GLY A 54 9.20 -10.49 15.67
N SER A 55 10.24 -11.11 15.13
CA SER A 55 11.51 -10.45 14.86
C SER A 55 12.34 -11.20 13.83
N GLY A 56 13.29 -10.51 13.22
CA GLY A 56 14.22 -11.12 12.29
C GLY A 56 15.50 -10.31 12.09
N THR A 57 16.49 -10.93 11.48
CA THR A 57 17.76 -10.32 11.11
C THR A 57 18.03 -10.48 9.62
N ALA A 58 18.90 -9.62 9.07
CA ALA A 58 19.28 -9.72 7.67
C ALA A 58 19.93 -11.08 7.35
N LYS A 59 20.70 -11.67 8.28
CA LYS A 59 21.31 -12.97 8.08
C LYS A 59 20.31 -14.12 7.95
N GLN A 60 19.22 -14.08 8.73
CA GLN A 60 18.12 -15.06 8.59
C GLN A 60 17.38 -14.84 7.27
N GLY A 61 17.11 -13.58 6.93
CA GLY A 61 16.44 -13.20 5.70
C GLY A 61 17.20 -13.56 4.44
N GLU A 62 18.54 -13.55 4.46
CA GLU A 62 19.38 -13.93 3.33
C GLU A 62 19.10 -15.38 2.87
N VAL A 63 19.02 -16.31 3.83
CA VAL A 63 18.73 -17.72 3.56
C VAL A 63 17.33 -17.88 2.94
N LEU A 64 16.33 -17.22 3.54
CA LEU A 64 14.95 -17.26 3.06
C LEU A 64 14.82 -16.61 1.67
N TYR A 65 15.52 -15.49 1.46
CA TYR A 65 15.52 -14.77 0.20
C TYR A 65 16.08 -15.63 -0.94
N GLY A 66 17.20 -16.31 -0.70
CA GLY A 66 17.79 -17.24 -1.67
C GLY A 66 16.83 -18.35 -2.08
N ALA A 67 16.06 -18.88 -1.13
CA ALA A 67 15.13 -19.97 -1.37
C ALA A 67 13.82 -19.56 -2.06
N GLN A 68 13.28 -18.35 -1.76
CA GLN A 68 11.91 -18.00 -2.12
C GLN A 68 11.78 -16.75 -3.00
N CYS A 69 12.80 -15.92 -3.12
CA CYS A 69 12.71 -14.60 -3.77
C CYS A 69 13.69 -14.43 -4.92
N ALA A 70 14.89 -14.98 -4.79
CA ALA A 70 16.01 -14.77 -5.73
C ALA A 70 15.69 -15.20 -7.17
N SER A 71 14.92 -16.26 -7.35
CA SER A 71 14.54 -16.76 -8.68
C SER A 71 13.80 -15.70 -9.52
N CYS A 72 13.04 -14.81 -8.88
CA CYS A 72 12.30 -13.73 -9.55
C CYS A 72 13.02 -12.38 -9.44
N HIS A 73 13.60 -12.05 -8.28
CA HIS A 73 14.17 -10.74 -7.99
C HIS A 73 15.69 -10.65 -8.17
N GLY A 74 16.34 -11.76 -8.56
CA GLY A 74 17.80 -11.87 -8.64
C GLY A 74 18.47 -12.06 -7.29
N ASP A 75 19.66 -12.65 -7.25
CA ASP A 75 20.36 -13.07 -6.03
C ASP A 75 20.59 -11.96 -4.99
N LYS A 76 20.71 -10.72 -5.47
CA LYS A 76 20.93 -9.53 -4.63
C LYS A 76 19.84 -8.46 -4.82
N GLY A 77 18.63 -8.87 -5.17
CA GLY A 77 17.53 -7.94 -5.37
C GLY A 77 17.71 -6.97 -6.54
N THR A 78 18.54 -7.32 -7.51
CA THR A 78 18.84 -6.43 -8.64
C THR A 78 17.88 -6.59 -9.81
N GLY A 79 16.84 -7.39 -9.63
CA GLY A 79 15.94 -7.84 -10.68
C GLY A 79 16.52 -9.05 -11.41
N ASN A 80 15.67 -9.75 -12.12
CA ASN A 80 16.06 -10.85 -13.00
C ASN A 80 15.65 -10.51 -14.43
N PRO A 81 16.47 -9.78 -15.20
CA PRO A 81 16.20 -9.46 -16.58
C PRO A 81 16.46 -10.71 -17.43
N GLN A 82 15.47 -11.57 -17.57
CA GLN A 82 15.51 -12.62 -18.58
C GLN A 82 14.91 -12.09 -19.89
N GLU A 83 15.62 -12.26 -20.99
CA GLU A 83 15.11 -11.98 -22.32
C GLU A 83 14.83 -13.29 -23.08
N PRO A 84 13.63 -13.47 -23.63
CA PRO A 84 12.45 -12.60 -23.53
C PRO A 84 11.92 -12.54 -22.09
N PRO A 85 11.15 -11.49 -21.72
CA PRO A 85 10.68 -11.34 -20.34
C PRO A 85 9.96 -12.61 -19.91
N SER A 86 10.54 -13.28 -18.92
CA SER A 86 9.93 -14.45 -18.30
C SER A 86 8.70 -14.01 -17.51
N PRO A 87 7.59 -14.75 -17.52
CA PRO A 87 6.45 -14.46 -16.68
C PRO A 87 6.78 -14.49 -15.17
N VAL A 88 7.93 -15.03 -14.80
CA VAL A 88 8.46 -15.05 -13.43
C VAL A 88 9.56 -14.01 -13.18
N SER A 89 9.79 -13.09 -14.11
CA SER A 89 10.74 -11.98 -13.92
C SER A 89 10.08 -10.86 -13.11
N ALA A 90 10.77 -10.42 -12.06
CA ALA A 90 10.34 -9.30 -11.23
C ALA A 90 11.38 -8.18 -11.22
N GLY A 91 10.92 -6.95 -10.98
CA GLY A 91 11.77 -5.78 -10.93
C GLY A 91 12.76 -5.79 -9.75
N PRO A 92 13.73 -4.88 -9.77
CA PRO A 92 14.72 -4.75 -8.73
C PRO A 92 14.10 -4.28 -7.40
N LEU A 93 14.57 -4.86 -6.30
CA LEU A 93 14.25 -4.46 -4.92
C LEU A 93 15.36 -3.57 -4.33
N ALA A 94 16.58 -3.68 -4.85
CA ALA A 94 17.76 -2.96 -4.39
C ALA A 94 18.36 -2.08 -5.48
N ARG A 95 19.27 -1.17 -5.07
CA ARG A 95 19.89 -0.12 -5.88
C ARG A 95 18.98 1.09 -6.12
N GLY A 96 19.40 2.01 -6.99
CA GLY A 96 18.61 3.16 -7.42
C GLY A 96 18.63 4.36 -6.45
N GLN A 97 19.36 4.31 -5.34
CA GLN A 97 19.50 5.47 -4.46
C GLN A 97 20.10 6.65 -5.25
N GLY A 98 19.49 7.82 -5.10
CA GLY A 98 19.86 9.03 -5.84
C GLY A 98 19.34 9.11 -7.28
N SER A 99 18.80 8.02 -7.85
CA SER A 99 18.30 8.02 -9.23
C SER A 99 17.08 8.91 -9.46
N LEU A 100 16.30 9.19 -8.40
CA LEU A 100 15.08 9.99 -8.52
C LEU A 100 15.35 11.48 -8.81
N ALA A 101 16.54 11.97 -8.45
CA ALA A 101 16.96 13.36 -8.69
C ALA A 101 17.91 13.52 -9.88
N GLY A 102 18.21 12.45 -10.60
CA GLY A 102 19.17 12.43 -11.68
C GLY A 102 18.56 12.68 -13.07
N ASN A 103 19.42 12.80 -14.07
CA ASN A 103 19.04 12.96 -15.49
C ASN A 103 18.77 11.60 -16.19
N GLN A 104 18.96 10.49 -15.48
CA GLN A 104 18.66 9.15 -15.98
C GLN A 104 17.24 8.74 -15.61
N PRO A 105 16.62 7.79 -16.32
CA PRO A 105 15.33 7.25 -15.92
C PRO A 105 15.35 6.80 -14.45
N PRO A 106 14.39 7.21 -13.63
CA PRO A 106 14.37 6.90 -12.20
C PRO A 106 14.18 5.40 -11.98
N MET A 107 15.01 4.81 -11.12
CA MET A 107 14.86 3.44 -10.68
C MET A 107 14.11 3.41 -9.35
N GLN A 108 12.85 3.00 -9.38
CA GLN A 108 11.97 2.93 -8.21
C GLN A 108 12.13 1.58 -7.50
N THR A 109 12.92 1.55 -6.44
CA THR A 109 13.16 0.38 -5.60
C THR A 109 12.77 0.63 -4.15
N VAL A 110 12.93 -0.37 -3.30
CA VAL A 110 12.76 -0.20 -1.84
C VAL A 110 13.71 0.88 -1.31
N GLY A 111 14.97 0.88 -1.74
CA GLY A 111 15.98 1.81 -1.23
C GLY A 111 15.97 3.21 -1.85
N SER A 112 15.31 3.40 -2.99
CA SER A 112 15.29 4.70 -3.68
C SER A 112 13.96 5.43 -3.57
N TYR A 113 12.84 4.69 -3.51
CA TYR A 113 11.51 5.28 -3.67
C TYR A 113 10.62 5.13 -2.43
N TRP A 114 10.61 3.96 -1.77
CA TRP A 114 9.65 3.68 -0.71
C TRP A 114 9.89 4.53 0.54
N PRO A 115 8.85 5.20 1.08
CA PRO A 115 9.02 6.12 2.21
C PRO A 115 9.05 5.44 3.58
N TYR A 116 8.54 4.22 3.71
CA TYR A 116 8.39 3.53 4.98
C TYR A 116 8.82 2.07 4.90
N ALA A 117 9.61 1.63 5.87
CA ALA A 117 10.02 0.22 5.99
C ALA A 117 8.82 -0.69 6.36
N THR A 118 7.84 -0.16 7.08
CA THR A 118 6.58 -0.85 7.40
C THR A 118 5.78 -1.23 6.15
N THR A 119 5.83 -0.40 5.09
CA THR A 119 5.22 -0.72 3.80
C THR A 119 5.85 -1.95 3.15
N LEU A 120 7.18 -2.11 3.27
CA LEU A 120 7.87 -3.30 2.75
C LEU A 120 7.39 -4.56 3.48
N PHE A 121 7.34 -4.51 4.81
CA PHE A 121 6.82 -5.62 5.63
C PHE A 121 5.40 -5.99 5.22
N ASP A 122 4.50 -5.00 5.15
CA ASP A 122 3.10 -5.21 4.79
C ASP A 122 2.95 -5.84 3.40
N TYR A 123 3.73 -5.37 2.42
CA TYR A 123 3.70 -5.91 1.06
C TYR A 123 4.18 -7.36 1.00
N ILE A 124 5.29 -7.69 1.68
CA ILE A 124 5.78 -9.07 1.74
C ILE A 124 4.72 -9.97 2.40
N ARG A 125 4.20 -9.57 3.55
CA ARG A 125 3.20 -10.33 4.30
C ARG A 125 1.93 -10.63 3.49
N ARG A 126 1.48 -9.68 2.68
CA ARG A 126 0.24 -9.80 1.89
C ARG A 126 0.41 -10.55 0.59
N ALA A 127 1.50 -10.29 -0.12
CA ALA A 127 1.59 -10.57 -1.54
C ALA A 127 2.76 -11.46 -1.94
N MET A 128 3.75 -11.68 -1.06
CA MET A 128 4.95 -12.45 -1.37
C MET A 128 5.09 -13.68 -0.47
N PRO A 129 5.63 -14.79 -0.98
CA PRO A 129 5.97 -15.08 -2.39
C PRO A 129 4.73 -15.07 -3.30
N TRP A 130 4.87 -14.55 -4.53
CA TRP A 130 3.72 -14.37 -5.44
C TRP A 130 2.93 -15.67 -5.71
N ALA A 131 3.61 -16.81 -5.78
CA ALA A 131 2.96 -18.12 -6.01
C ALA A 131 2.19 -18.63 -4.78
N THR A 132 2.55 -18.17 -3.57
CA THR A 132 1.98 -18.61 -2.28
C THR A 132 1.82 -17.43 -1.32
N PRO A 133 0.96 -16.46 -1.62
CA PRO A 133 0.77 -15.29 -0.76
C PRO A 133 0.35 -15.71 0.66
N LYS A 134 0.82 -14.98 1.67
CA LYS A 134 0.50 -15.22 3.09
C LYS A 134 1.01 -16.57 3.65
N SER A 135 1.98 -17.22 2.99
CA SER A 135 2.57 -18.47 3.46
C SER A 135 3.69 -18.28 4.47
N LEU A 136 4.25 -17.09 4.57
CA LEU A 136 5.35 -16.76 5.48
C LEU A 136 4.84 -16.51 6.90
N THR A 137 5.61 -16.96 7.88
CA THR A 137 5.43 -16.56 9.28
C THR A 137 5.84 -15.11 9.50
N ASP A 138 5.37 -14.49 10.57
CA ASP A 138 5.72 -13.09 10.87
C ASP A 138 7.23 -12.91 11.07
N ASP A 139 7.94 -13.85 11.70
CA ASP A 139 9.40 -13.83 11.85
C ASP A 139 10.14 -13.93 10.50
N GLU A 140 9.63 -14.73 9.57
CA GLU A 140 10.17 -14.81 8.21
C GLU A 140 9.97 -13.50 7.45
N VAL A 141 8.81 -12.85 7.61
CA VAL A 141 8.55 -11.53 7.00
C VAL A 141 9.48 -10.47 7.59
N TYR A 142 9.72 -10.45 8.92
CA TYR A 142 10.70 -9.56 9.54
C TYR A 142 12.10 -9.81 9.01
N SER A 143 12.50 -11.08 8.90
CA SER A 143 13.81 -11.47 8.41
C SER A 143 14.04 -11.04 6.96
N LEU A 144 13.06 -11.27 6.07
CA LEU A 144 13.12 -10.84 4.67
C LEU A 144 13.14 -9.32 4.54
N THR A 145 12.34 -8.64 5.35
CA THR A 145 12.34 -7.16 5.43
C THR A 145 13.72 -6.66 5.83
N ALA A 146 14.32 -7.22 6.89
CA ALA A 146 15.65 -6.87 7.33
C ALA A 146 16.71 -7.09 6.24
N TYR A 147 16.63 -8.22 5.52
CA TYR A 147 17.58 -8.51 4.45
C TYR A 147 17.48 -7.53 3.28
N ILE A 148 16.26 -7.21 2.83
CA ILE A 148 16.06 -6.25 1.73
C ILE A 148 16.51 -4.84 2.15
N LEU A 149 16.25 -4.42 3.37
CA LEU A 149 16.77 -3.15 3.91
C LEU A 149 18.31 -3.15 3.96
N HIS A 150 18.92 -4.26 4.37
CA HIS A 150 20.37 -4.45 4.39
C HIS A 150 20.98 -4.41 2.98
N LEU A 151 20.37 -5.08 2.00
CA LEU A 151 20.80 -5.02 0.58
C LEU A 151 20.84 -3.60 0.03
N ASN A 152 20.00 -2.71 0.57
CA ASN A 152 19.95 -1.29 0.24
C ASN A 152 20.86 -0.42 1.12
N GLY A 153 21.62 -1.01 2.04
CA GLY A 153 22.51 -0.26 2.95
C GLY A 153 21.77 0.63 3.96
N ILE A 154 20.48 0.36 4.20
CA ILE A 154 19.63 1.15 5.11
C ILE A 154 19.87 0.74 6.56
N ILE A 155 20.07 -0.54 6.82
CA ILE A 155 20.39 -1.10 8.14
C ILE A 155 21.64 -1.98 8.09
N GLY A 156 22.25 -2.21 9.25
CA GLY A 156 23.36 -3.17 9.39
C GLY A 156 22.90 -4.64 9.29
N GLY A 157 23.87 -5.54 9.05
CA GLY A 157 23.56 -6.96 8.85
C GLY A 157 23.17 -7.74 10.12
N THR A 158 23.43 -7.18 11.30
CA THR A 158 23.21 -7.82 12.60
C THR A 158 22.06 -7.22 13.40
N GLU A 159 21.44 -6.16 12.88
CA GLU A 159 20.32 -5.50 13.55
C GLU A 159 19.11 -6.42 13.60
N ILE A 160 18.47 -6.43 14.77
CA ILE A 160 17.20 -7.14 14.97
C ILE A 160 16.07 -6.18 14.59
N ILE A 161 15.25 -6.60 13.66
CA ILE A 161 14.07 -5.87 13.24
C ILE A 161 12.82 -6.56 13.82
N ASP A 162 12.04 -5.79 14.56
CA ASP A 162 10.80 -6.20 15.20
C ASP A 162 9.74 -5.10 15.08
N ALA A 163 8.58 -5.26 15.71
CA ALA A 163 7.49 -4.29 15.68
C ALA A 163 7.86 -2.90 16.27
N GLN A 164 8.90 -2.82 17.11
CA GLN A 164 9.34 -1.55 17.70
C GLN A 164 10.47 -0.89 16.90
N ALA A 165 11.32 -1.68 16.28
CA ALA A 165 12.47 -1.21 15.51
C ALA A 165 12.07 -0.79 14.10
N LEU A 166 11.21 -1.56 13.42
CA LEU A 166 10.85 -1.35 12.03
C LEU A 166 10.29 0.05 11.71
N PRO A 167 9.36 0.64 12.50
CA PRO A 167 8.85 1.99 12.23
C PRO A 167 9.90 3.10 12.38
N LYS A 168 11.01 2.83 13.10
CA LYS A 168 12.09 3.78 13.34
C LYS A 168 13.14 3.77 12.23
N VAL A 169 13.08 2.82 11.31
CA VAL A 169 13.99 2.77 10.17
C VAL A 169 13.75 4.00 9.28
N HIS A 170 14.80 4.80 9.11
CA HIS A 170 14.73 5.98 8.26
C HIS A 170 15.01 5.61 6.81
N MET A 171 13.96 5.62 5.99
CA MET A 171 14.08 5.34 4.56
C MET A 171 14.65 6.54 3.80
N PRO A 172 15.53 6.34 2.80
CA PRO A 172 16.20 7.43 2.09
C PRO A 172 15.25 8.45 1.43
N ASN A 173 14.07 8.02 1.02
CA ASN A 173 13.08 8.87 0.34
C ASN A 173 11.91 9.31 1.24
N ARG A 174 12.03 9.13 2.56
CA ARG A 174 10.93 9.38 3.50
C ARG A 174 10.36 10.79 3.40
N ASP A 175 11.22 11.78 3.29
CA ASP A 175 10.87 13.19 3.39
C ASP A 175 10.66 13.88 2.03
N ASN A 176 10.76 13.12 0.93
CA ASN A 176 10.63 13.67 -0.42
C ASN A 176 9.22 13.55 -1.03
N PHE A 177 8.26 13.06 -0.26
CA PHE A 177 6.86 13.02 -0.68
C PHE A 177 6.12 14.29 -0.32
N ILE A 178 5.51 14.92 -1.32
CA ILE A 178 4.63 16.08 -1.11
C ILE A 178 3.21 15.58 -0.87
N ARG A 179 2.65 15.90 0.29
CA ARG A 179 1.26 15.62 0.58
C ARG A 179 0.38 16.60 -0.19
N ILE A 180 -0.43 16.11 -1.12
CA ILE A 180 -1.34 16.92 -1.93
C ILE A 180 -2.62 17.25 -1.14
N TYR A 181 -3.04 16.34 -0.26
CA TYR A 181 -4.20 16.56 0.60
C TYR A 181 -3.74 16.98 2.00
N PRO A 182 -4.39 17.99 2.62
CA PRO A 182 -4.12 18.32 4.00
C PRO A 182 -4.37 17.08 4.86
N SER A 183 -3.52 16.87 5.87
CA SER A 183 -3.84 15.90 6.93
C SER A 183 -5.18 16.31 7.52
N GLU A 184 -6.12 15.37 7.64
CA GLU A 184 -7.34 15.64 8.40
C GLU A 184 -6.96 16.16 9.79
N PRO A 185 -7.73 17.15 10.32
CA PRO A 185 -7.45 17.76 11.61
C PRO A 185 -7.57 16.80 12.79
#